data_517200293825b6ca0aba054da0a7ec7f
#
_entry.id   517200293825b6ca0aba054da0a7ec7f
#
_cell.length_a   1.000
_cell.length_b   1.000
_cell.length_c   1.000
_cell.angle_alpha   90.00
_cell.angle_beta   90.00
_cell.angle_gamma   90.00
#
_symmetry.space_group_name_H-M   'P 1'
#
loop_
_entity.id
_entity.type
_entity.pdbx_description
1 polymer ?
#
loop_
_entity_poly.entity_id
_entity_poly.type
_entity_poly.pdbx_seq_one_letter_code
_entity_poly.pdbx_strand_id
1 'polypeptide(L)'
;MVKLQRIIKSLACFALITAFMGCAATPKHESTGQYVDDSVITTKVKAAILEESTLKTLQINVKTYQGVVQLSGFVNSAQSVSKAGEVARRVEHVKSVENDLLVK
;
A
#
# COMPACT_ATOMS: atom_id res chain seq x y z
N MET A 1 -49.94 -7.86 14.08
CA MET A 1 -48.84 -8.71 14.55
C MET A 1 -47.86 -9.09 13.46
N VAL A 2 -48.36 -9.61 12.34
CA VAL A 2 -47.46 -10.06 11.24
C VAL A 2 -46.66 -8.88 10.66
N LYS A 3 -47.26 -7.70 10.52
CA LYS A 3 -46.59 -6.52 10.00
C LYS A 3 -45.50 -6.01 10.94
N LEU A 4 -45.75 -6.12 12.22
CA LEU A 4 -44.76 -5.69 13.22
C LEU A 4 -43.51 -6.57 13.20
N GLN A 5 -43.69 -7.87 13.08
CA GLN A 5 -42.61 -8.84 13.00
C GLN A 5 -41.74 -8.62 11.74
N ARG A 6 -42.37 -8.26 10.63
CA ARG A 6 -41.65 -7.98 9.39
C ARG A 6 -40.79 -6.75 9.54
N ILE A 7 -41.30 -5.73 10.18
CA ILE A 7 -40.56 -4.48 10.42
C ILE A 7 -39.38 -4.74 11.34
N ILE A 8 -39.57 -5.53 12.40
CA ILE A 8 -38.52 -5.88 13.33
C ILE A 8 -37.41 -6.66 12.64
N LYS A 9 -37.77 -7.63 11.78
CA LYS A 9 -36.78 -8.39 11.01
C LYS A 9 -35.98 -7.52 10.08
N SER A 10 -36.61 -6.58 9.42
CA SER A 10 -35.92 -5.64 8.52
C SER A 10 -34.96 -4.75 9.28
N LEU A 11 -35.38 -4.28 10.43
CA LEU A 11 -34.51 -3.44 11.28
C LEU A 11 -33.31 -4.22 11.82
N ALA A 12 -33.51 -5.48 12.20
CA ALA A 12 -32.44 -6.33 12.69
C ALA A 12 -31.39 -6.60 11.60
N CYS A 13 -31.83 -6.86 10.39
CA CYS A 13 -30.92 -7.06 9.26
C CYS A 13 -30.11 -5.80 8.96
N PHE A 14 -30.76 -4.66 9.01
CA PHE A 14 -30.10 -3.39 8.76
C PHE A 14 -29.05 -3.10 9.83
N ALA A 15 -29.36 -3.37 11.08
CA ALA A 15 -28.42 -3.20 12.18
C ALA A 15 -27.19 -4.11 12.04
N LEU A 16 -27.40 -5.34 11.58
CA LEU A 16 -26.31 -6.28 11.36
C LEU A 16 -25.34 -5.81 10.27
N ILE A 17 -25.86 -5.27 9.19
CA ILE A 17 -25.03 -4.74 8.11
C ILE A 17 -24.19 -3.56 8.60
N THR A 18 -24.78 -2.68 9.37
CA THR A 18 -24.07 -1.53 9.92
C THR A 18 -22.96 -1.95 10.87
N ALA A 19 -23.23 -2.92 11.73
CA ALA A 19 -22.23 -3.44 12.66
C ALA A 19 -21.07 -4.10 11.92
N PHE A 20 -21.37 -4.83 10.85
CA PHE A 20 -20.33 -5.48 10.06
C PHE A 20 -19.38 -4.46 9.44
N MET A 21 -19.91 -3.40 8.87
CA MET A 21 -19.07 -2.35 8.29
C MET A 21 -18.24 -1.63 9.33
N GLY A 22 -18.79 -1.40 10.51
CA GLY A 22 -18.04 -0.82 11.62
C GLY A 22 -16.88 -1.70 12.04
N CYS A 23 -17.09 -2.99 12.14
CA CYS A 23 -16.04 -3.93 12.52
C CYS A 23 -14.93 -4.01 11.46
N ALA A 24 -15.28 -3.90 10.19
CA ALA A 24 -14.30 -3.93 9.11
C ALA A 24 -13.40 -2.71 9.10
N ALA A 25 -13.91 -1.56 9.51
CA ALA A 25 -13.15 -0.32 9.52
C ALA A 25 -12.29 -0.15 10.77
N THR A 26 -12.77 -0.58 11.92
CA THR A 26 -12.16 -0.32 13.20
C THR A 26 -10.72 -0.82 13.35
N PRO A 27 -10.37 -2.05 12.94
CA PRO A 27 -9.00 -2.54 13.13
C PRO A 27 -7.95 -1.71 12.42
N LYS A 28 -8.28 -1.13 11.28
CA LYS A 28 -7.33 -0.33 10.53
C LYS A 28 -7.01 0.99 11.22
N HIS A 29 -7.99 1.57 11.88
CA HIS A 29 -7.78 2.82 12.60
C HIS A 29 -7.00 2.61 13.89
N GLU A 30 -7.21 1.49 14.53
CA GLU A 30 -6.53 1.18 15.78
C GLU A 30 -5.06 0.86 15.58
N SER A 31 -4.67 0.54 14.36
CA SER A 31 -3.27 0.28 14.04
C SER A 31 -2.39 1.50 14.24
N THR A 32 -2.98 2.57 14.68
CA THR A 32 -2.36 3.84 15.03
C THR A 32 -2.08 4.72 13.84
N GLY A 33 -2.09 6.02 14.05
CA GLY A 33 -1.69 6.97 13.03
C GLY A 33 -0.22 6.90 12.65
N GLN A 34 0.56 6.06 13.33
CA GLN A 34 1.97 5.87 13.02
C GLN A 34 2.23 4.69 12.09
N TYR A 35 1.25 3.82 11.95
CA TYR A 35 1.37 2.66 11.08
C TYR A 35 0.85 3.00 9.69
N VAL A 36 1.68 2.77 8.70
CA VAL A 36 1.30 2.89 7.30
C VAL A 36 1.40 1.51 6.68
N ASP A 37 0.32 1.07 6.05
CA ASP A 37 0.24 -0.23 5.41
C ASP A 37 1.32 -0.34 4.34
N ASP A 38 1.98 -1.49 4.29
CA ASP A 38 3.02 -1.75 3.29
C ASP A 38 2.51 -1.58 1.86
N SER A 39 1.25 -1.89 1.61
CA SER A 39 0.65 -1.69 0.28
C SER A 39 0.58 -0.22 -0.11
N VAL A 40 0.36 0.67 0.84
CA VAL A 40 0.36 2.11 0.61
C VAL A 40 1.77 2.59 0.28
N ILE A 41 2.77 2.11 1.02
CA ILE A 41 4.16 2.45 0.75
C ILE A 41 4.56 1.97 -0.64
N THR A 42 4.22 0.73 -0.99
CA THR A 42 4.50 0.18 -2.32
C THR A 42 3.91 1.06 -3.41
N THR A 43 2.66 1.48 -3.26
CA THR A 43 1.98 2.33 -4.23
C THR A 43 2.69 3.67 -4.39
N LYS A 44 3.08 4.28 -3.28
CA LYS A 44 3.79 5.56 -3.31
C LYS A 44 5.17 5.46 -3.93
N VAL A 45 5.89 4.37 -3.65
CA VAL A 45 7.21 4.14 -4.25
C VAL A 45 7.07 3.94 -5.76
N LYS A 46 6.10 3.14 -6.19
CA LYS A 46 5.85 2.95 -7.62
C LYS A 46 5.51 4.27 -8.30
N ALA A 47 4.68 5.09 -7.69
CA ALA A 47 4.32 6.39 -8.25
C ALA A 47 5.55 7.30 -8.36
N ALA A 48 6.39 7.32 -7.34
CA ALA A 48 7.61 8.13 -7.34
C ALA A 48 8.57 7.67 -8.44
N ILE A 49 8.70 6.37 -8.65
CA ILE A 49 9.54 5.82 -9.71
C ILE A 49 8.99 6.23 -11.08
N LEU A 50 7.69 6.17 -11.26
CA LEU A 50 7.06 6.55 -12.53
C LEU A 50 7.21 8.04 -12.84
N GLU A 51 7.32 8.88 -11.82
CA GLU A 51 7.54 10.30 -12.01
C GLU A 51 8.98 10.63 -12.43
N GLU A 52 9.91 9.73 -12.16
CA GLU A 52 11.31 9.93 -12.54
C GLU A 52 11.49 9.56 -14.00
N SER A 53 11.85 10.53 -14.83
CA SER A 53 11.92 10.33 -16.28
C SER A 53 12.91 9.27 -16.70
N THR A 54 13.97 9.06 -15.94
CA THR A 54 14.99 8.06 -16.25
C THR A 54 14.57 6.65 -15.86
N LEU A 55 13.52 6.50 -15.07
CA LEU A 55 13.09 5.21 -14.54
C LEU A 55 11.72 4.76 -15.04
N LYS A 56 10.92 5.65 -15.57
CA LYS A 56 9.50 5.39 -15.81
C LYS A 56 9.22 4.30 -16.84
N THR A 57 10.17 4.01 -17.73
CA THR A 57 10.01 2.97 -18.74
C THR A 57 10.67 1.65 -18.33
N LEU A 58 11.29 1.60 -17.18
CA LEU A 58 12.01 0.43 -16.73
C LEU A 58 11.07 -0.50 -15.95
N GLN A 59 11.35 -1.78 -16.01
CA GLN A 59 10.56 -2.78 -15.29
C GLN A 59 11.13 -2.97 -13.90
N ILE A 60 10.64 -2.18 -12.97
CA ILE A 60 11.07 -2.23 -11.57
C ILE A 60 9.93 -2.76 -10.73
N ASN A 61 10.17 -3.87 -10.04
CA ASN A 61 9.23 -4.43 -9.09
C ASN A 61 9.49 -3.86 -7.72
N VAL A 62 8.43 -3.52 -7.02
CA VAL A 62 8.49 -2.95 -5.67
C VAL A 62 7.69 -3.83 -4.74
N LYS A 63 8.32 -4.26 -3.66
CA LYS A 63 7.65 -4.97 -2.57
C LYS A 63 8.03 -4.32 -1.26
N THR A 64 7.08 -4.24 -0.35
CA THR A 64 7.32 -3.64 0.96
C THR A 64 6.91 -4.60 2.06
N TYR A 65 7.77 -4.75 3.06
CA TYR A 65 7.49 -5.54 4.23
C TYR A 65 7.95 -4.79 5.47
N GLN A 66 7.02 -4.45 6.34
CA GLN A 66 7.27 -3.71 7.57
C GLN A 66 8.12 -2.45 7.35
N GLY A 67 7.80 -1.72 6.29
CA GLY A 67 8.50 -0.48 5.95
C GLY A 67 9.79 -0.65 5.18
N VAL A 68 10.25 -1.86 4.98
CA VAL A 68 11.43 -2.16 4.17
C VAL A 68 10.99 -2.36 2.73
N VAL A 69 11.52 -1.54 1.83
CA VAL A 69 11.17 -1.60 0.41
C VAL A 69 12.23 -2.39 -0.33
N GLN A 70 11.82 -3.41 -1.04
CA GLN A 70 12.70 -4.17 -1.92
C GLN A 70 12.43 -3.79 -3.38
N LEU A 71 13.48 -3.39 -4.08
CA LEU A 71 13.45 -3.12 -5.51
C LEU A 71 14.11 -4.28 -6.23
N SER A 72 13.46 -4.78 -7.27
CA SER A 72 14.02 -5.87 -8.09
C SER A 72 13.66 -5.64 -9.56
N GLY A 73 14.42 -6.28 -10.42
CA GLY A 73 14.23 -6.16 -11.86
C GLY A 73 15.52 -5.75 -12.55
N PHE A 74 15.38 -5.26 -13.78
CA PHE A 74 16.52 -4.90 -14.62
C PHE A 74 16.43 -3.44 -15.04
N VAL A 75 17.57 -2.78 -14.99
CA VAL A 75 17.71 -1.38 -15.41
C VAL A 75 18.86 -1.26 -16.41
N ASN A 76 18.98 -0.09 -17.03
CA ASN A 76 19.92 0.10 -18.12
C ASN A 76 21.34 0.50 -17.67
N SER A 77 21.47 1.00 -16.45
CA SER A 77 22.75 1.52 -15.98
C SER A 77 22.85 1.47 -14.47
N ALA A 78 24.09 1.54 -13.98
CA ALA A 78 24.34 1.66 -12.55
C ALA A 78 23.73 2.95 -11.96
N GLN A 79 23.67 4.00 -12.76
CA GLN A 79 23.05 5.25 -12.36
C GLN A 79 21.55 5.07 -12.09
N SER A 80 20.88 4.27 -12.92
CA SER A 80 19.48 3.95 -12.72
C SER A 80 19.27 3.15 -11.43
N VAL A 81 20.18 2.24 -11.10
CA VAL A 81 20.13 1.50 -9.83
C VAL A 81 20.17 2.49 -8.66
N SER A 82 21.14 3.39 -8.66
CA SER A 82 21.28 4.37 -7.59
C SER A 82 20.08 5.31 -7.50
N LYS A 83 19.60 5.75 -8.65
CA LYS A 83 18.47 6.68 -8.71
C LYS A 83 17.20 6.05 -8.16
N ALA A 84 16.93 4.81 -8.51
CA ALA A 84 15.76 4.10 -8.01
C ALA A 84 15.80 3.96 -6.48
N GLY A 85 16.95 3.60 -5.94
CA GLY A 85 17.12 3.51 -4.50
C GLY A 85 16.92 4.84 -3.80
N GLU A 86 17.45 5.91 -4.38
CA GLU A 86 17.30 7.25 -3.86
C GLU A 86 15.84 7.70 -3.85
N VAL A 87 15.16 7.51 -4.95
CA VAL A 87 13.73 7.85 -5.08
C VAL A 87 12.90 7.09 -4.05
N ALA A 88 13.16 5.79 -3.90
CA ALA A 88 12.44 4.98 -2.94
C ALA A 88 12.67 5.45 -1.50
N ARG A 89 13.91 5.80 -1.15
CA ARG A 89 14.23 6.26 0.21
C ARG A 89 13.56 7.58 0.58
N ARG A 90 13.20 8.39 -0.40
CA ARG A 90 12.53 9.68 -0.15
C ARG A 90 11.06 9.53 0.16
N VAL A 91 10.48 8.39 -0.12
CA VAL A 91 9.06 8.16 0.14
C VAL A 91 8.82 8.09 1.65
N GLU A 92 7.80 8.79 2.09
CA GLU A 92 7.44 8.85 3.50
C GLU A 92 7.13 7.47 4.05
N HIS A 93 7.57 7.20 5.26
CA HIS A 93 7.39 5.95 6.00
C HIS A 93 8.26 4.79 5.53
N VAL A 94 9.11 4.98 4.55
CA VAL A 94 10.10 3.97 4.16
C VAL A 94 11.20 3.95 5.22
N LYS A 95 11.41 2.79 5.83
CA LYS A 95 12.44 2.61 6.84
C LYS A 95 13.79 2.34 6.22
N SER A 96 13.83 1.51 5.19
CA SER A 96 15.05 1.20 4.46
C SER A 96 14.70 0.66 3.10
N VAL A 97 15.70 0.61 2.22
CA VAL A 97 15.52 0.11 0.86
C VAL A 97 16.55 -0.97 0.60
N GLU A 98 16.07 -2.14 0.18
CA GLU A 98 16.91 -3.19 -0.37
C GLU A 98 16.90 -3.06 -1.89
N ASN A 99 18.01 -2.62 -2.44
CA ASN A 99 18.11 -2.36 -3.87
C ASN A 99 18.76 -3.53 -4.57
N ASP A 100 17.94 -4.44 -5.08
CA ASP A 100 18.40 -5.64 -5.77
C ASP A 100 18.23 -5.52 -7.28
N LEU A 101 18.26 -4.31 -7.81
CA LEU A 101 18.18 -4.08 -9.24
C LEU A 101 19.48 -4.52 -9.93
N LEU A 102 19.32 -5.11 -11.10
CA LEU A 102 20.43 -5.59 -11.91
C LEU A 102 20.56 -4.75 -13.18
N VAL A 103 21.79 -4.47 -13.54
CA VAL A 103 22.06 -3.77 -14.80
C VAL A 103 22.05 -4.79 -15.94
N LYS A 104 21.31 -4.44 -16.97
CA LYS A 104 21.09 -5.31 -18.11
C LYS A 104 22.05 -4.97 -19.25
#